data_cb81ed8c620fdd177ec5c1c11dc60f0c
#
_entry.id   cb81ed8c620fdd177ec5c1c11dc60f0c
#
_cell.length_a   1.000
_cell.length_b   1.000
_cell.length_c   1.000
_cell.angle_alpha   90.00
_cell.angle_beta   90.00
_cell.angle_gamma   90.00
#
_symmetry.space_group_name_H-M   'P 1'
#
loop_
_entity.id
_entity.type
_entity.pdbx_description
1 polymer ?
#
loop_
_entity_poly.entity_id
_entity_poly.type
_entity_poly.pdbx_seq_one_letter_code
_entity_poly.pdbx_strand_id
1 'polypeptide(L)'
;MEIKAFNPEDIPTLAKRVSEIWKFDESPVFTRVFCEYLVRCNYYSPQLSFKIVDEEGLQAIAFGCMPEEKNDAEAWLQEQLKSVSPEVGKYIVRSTNYAKRTEAELQTLMESQPHAAKLSFFFSRKPGYGALVLEHLVEKLKQEGVKWLYLWTDSWCNWQYYPHHDFEQIGKGILPEFSDDNEKYYYCMFRKQIG
;
A
#
# COMPACT_ATOMS: atom_id res chain seq x y z
N MET A 1 13.67 11.38 16.31
CA MET A 1 13.17 10.33 15.40
C MET A 1 12.89 9.09 16.23
N GLU A 2 11.69 8.51 16.11
CA GLU A 2 11.26 7.33 16.85
C GLU A 2 10.36 6.48 15.94
N ILE A 3 10.54 5.14 15.96
CA ILE A 3 9.64 4.21 15.29
C ILE A 3 8.52 3.87 16.28
N LYS A 4 7.27 4.05 15.85
CA LYS A 4 6.06 3.81 16.65
C LYS A 4 5.09 2.91 15.89
N ALA A 5 4.18 2.25 16.62
CA ALA A 5 3.03 1.62 16.00
C ALA A 5 2.18 2.68 15.27
N PHE A 6 1.69 2.32 14.11
CA PHE A 6 0.67 3.10 13.42
C PHE A 6 -0.71 2.65 13.91
N ASN A 7 -1.59 3.58 14.17
CA ASN A 7 -2.92 3.32 14.70
C ASN A 7 -4.01 3.88 13.78
N PRO A 8 -5.28 3.47 13.92
CA PRO A 8 -6.38 3.97 13.10
C PRO A 8 -6.53 5.50 13.11
N GLU A 9 -6.17 6.15 14.21
CA GLU A 9 -6.23 7.61 14.35
C GLU A 9 -5.22 8.34 13.43
N ASP A 10 -4.19 7.65 12.96
CA ASP A 10 -3.18 8.19 12.04
C ASP A 10 -3.64 8.18 10.58
N ILE A 11 -4.70 7.41 10.25
CA ILE A 11 -5.17 7.22 8.86
C ILE A 11 -5.45 8.55 8.16
N PRO A 12 -6.19 9.51 8.73
CA PRO A 12 -6.44 10.78 8.06
C PRO A 12 -5.16 11.58 7.79
N THR A 13 -4.20 11.53 8.71
CA THR A 13 -2.90 12.20 8.55
C THR A 13 -2.11 11.58 7.39
N LEU A 14 -2.03 10.25 7.33
CA LEU A 14 -1.34 9.57 6.24
C LEU A 14 -2.06 9.78 4.90
N ALA A 15 -3.39 9.71 4.86
CA ALA A 15 -4.18 9.96 3.65
C ALA A 15 -3.91 11.38 3.08
N LYS A 16 -3.80 12.38 3.95
CA LYS A 16 -3.38 13.72 3.55
C LYS A 16 -1.96 13.73 2.95
N ARG A 17 -0.99 13.03 3.58
CA ARG A 17 0.37 12.91 3.04
C ARG A 17 0.43 12.22 1.69
N VAL A 18 -0.37 11.17 1.52
CA VAL A 18 -0.55 10.45 0.26
C VAL A 18 -1.06 11.40 -0.83
N SER A 19 -2.07 12.21 -0.55
CA SER A 19 -2.64 13.19 -1.50
C SER A 19 -1.67 14.30 -1.91
N GLU A 20 -0.70 14.64 -1.06
CA GLU A 20 0.35 15.61 -1.37
C GLU A 20 1.37 15.09 -2.40
N ILE A 21 1.55 13.77 -2.48
CA ILE A 21 2.51 13.10 -3.37
C ILE A 21 1.85 12.69 -4.67
N TRP A 22 0.74 11.97 -4.58
CA TRP A 22 -0.07 11.61 -5.73
C TRP A 22 -1.06 12.74 -5.98
N LYS A 23 -0.60 13.77 -6.68
CA LYS A 23 -1.43 14.91 -7.07
C LYS A 23 -2.48 14.44 -8.08
N PHE A 24 -3.66 14.15 -7.58
CA PHE A 24 -4.81 13.87 -8.43
C PHE A 24 -5.41 15.21 -8.88
N ASP A 25 -5.53 15.40 -10.19
CA ASP A 25 -6.25 16.56 -10.78
C ASP A 25 -7.77 16.42 -10.67
N GLU A 26 -8.23 15.62 -9.71
CA GLU A 26 -9.61 15.27 -9.46
C GLU A 26 -10.25 16.17 -8.38
N SER A 27 -11.54 16.01 -8.18
CA SER A 27 -12.24 16.78 -7.17
C SER A 27 -11.66 16.56 -5.75
N PRO A 28 -11.68 17.56 -4.85
CA PRO A 28 -11.23 17.40 -3.46
C PRO A 28 -11.92 16.24 -2.73
N VAL A 29 -13.18 15.96 -3.06
CA VAL A 29 -13.96 14.86 -2.48
C VAL A 29 -13.40 13.52 -2.95
N PHE A 30 -13.13 13.38 -4.26
CA PHE A 30 -12.47 12.20 -4.80
C PHE A 30 -11.13 11.95 -4.09
N THR A 31 -10.26 12.95 -4.10
CA THR A 31 -8.91 12.85 -3.51
C THR A 31 -8.96 12.42 -2.05
N ARG A 32 -9.85 13.02 -1.25
CA ARG A 32 -10.03 12.65 0.16
C ARG A 32 -10.44 11.20 0.32
N VAL A 33 -11.52 10.79 -0.35
CA VAL A 33 -12.09 9.44 -0.19
C VAL A 33 -11.14 8.40 -0.74
N PHE A 34 -10.55 8.64 -1.90
CA PHE A 34 -9.63 7.71 -2.55
C PHE A 34 -8.33 7.52 -1.74
N CYS A 35 -7.69 8.60 -1.29
CA CYS A 35 -6.47 8.50 -0.49
C CYS A 35 -6.71 7.82 0.86
N GLU A 36 -7.85 8.11 1.52
CA GLU A 36 -8.18 7.44 2.77
C GLU A 36 -8.50 5.96 2.56
N TYR A 37 -9.19 5.62 1.47
CA TYR A 37 -9.41 4.20 1.09
C TYR A 37 -8.08 3.47 0.84
N LEU A 38 -7.14 4.09 0.11
CA LEU A 38 -5.81 3.49 -0.14
C LEU A 38 -5.06 3.17 1.15
N VAL A 39 -5.15 4.03 2.15
CA VAL A 39 -4.54 3.76 3.46
C VAL A 39 -5.27 2.63 4.17
N ARG A 40 -6.61 2.69 4.22
CA ARG A 40 -7.44 1.69 4.92
C ARG A 40 -7.34 0.30 4.32
N CYS A 41 -7.36 0.17 2.99
CA CYS A 41 -7.31 -1.14 2.34
C CYS A 41 -5.95 -1.84 2.51
N ASN A 42 -4.93 -1.11 2.94
CA ASN A 42 -3.60 -1.62 3.22
C ASN A 42 -3.27 -1.69 4.73
N TYR A 43 -4.13 -1.16 5.59
CA TYR A 43 -3.98 -1.25 7.04
C TYR A 43 -4.80 -2.40 7.61
N TYR A 44 -4.14 -3.35 8.27
CA TYR A 44 -4.78 -4.55 8.82
C TYR A 44 -4.70 -4.56 10.34
N SER A 45 -3.52 -4.35 10.91
CA SER A 45 -3.34 -4.39 12.36
C SER A 45 -2.21 -3.45 12.83
N PRO A 46 -2.27 -2.93 14.07
CA PRO A 46 -1.19 -2.12 14.63
C PRO A 46 0.09 -2.93 14.91
N GLN A 47 0.00 -4.27 15.03
CA GLN A 47 1.13 -5.14 15.33
C GLN A 47 2.16 -5.19 14.21
N LEU A 48 1.71 -5.07 12.96
CA LEU A 48 2.53 -5.08 11.76
C LEU A 48 2.49 -3.75 10.98
N SER A 49 2.11 -2.67 11.63
CA SER A 49 2.02 -1.35 11.03
C SER A 49 2.84 -0.34 11.83
N PHE A 50 3.86 0.24 11.18
CA PHE A 50 4.83 1.12 11.83
C PHE A 50 4.94 2.45 11.11
N LYS A 51 5.26 3.50 11.89
CA LYS A 51 5.50 4.85 11.41
C LYS A 51 6.77 5.45 12.02
N ILE A 52 7.40 6.35 11.26
CA ILE A 52 8.42 7.26 11.77
C ILE A 52 7.84 8.67 11.81
N VAL A 53 7.98 9.30 12.97
CA VAL A 53 7.55 10.68 13.20
C VAL A 53 8.76 11.48 13.66
N ASP A 54 8.92 12.68 13.13
CA ASP A 54 9.89 13.68 13.60
C ASP A 54 9.21 15.05 13.82
N GLU A 55 9.99 16.11 13.94
CA GLU A 55 9.49 17.49 14.16
C GLU A 55 8.60 18.00 13.02
N GLU A 56 8.75 17.46 11.81
CA GLU A 56 7.91 17.78 10.63
C GLU A 56 6.66 16.86 10.51
N GLY A 57 6.45 15.98 11.49
CA GLY A 57 5.33 15.03 11.54
C GLY A 57 5.65 13.67 10.94
N LEU A 58 4.65 13.02 10.33
CA LEU A 58 4.77 11.68 9.74
C LEU A 58 5.69 11.70 8.51
N GLN A 59 6.76 10.89 8.55
CA GLN A 59 7.78 10.87 7.50
C GLN A 59 7.91 9.54 6.76
N ALA A 60 7.65 8.43 7.42
CA ALA A 60 7.70 7.11 6.79
C ALA A 60 6.72 6.15 7.45
N ILE A 61 6.23 5.18 6.69
CA ILE A 61 5.44 4.06 7.18
C ILE A 61 5.82 2.77 6.46
N ALA A 62 5.62 1.65 7.14
CA ALA A 62 5.59 0.32 6.54
C ALA A 62 4.48 -0.49 7.20
N PHE A 63 3.57 -1.03 6.39
CA PHE A 63 2.51 -1.91 6.83
C PHE A 63 2.75 -3.32 6.31
N GLY A 64 2.68 -4.28 7.20
CA GLY A 64 2.66 -5.70 6.90
C GLY A 64 1.26 -6.28 7.07
N CYS A 65 1.02 -7.41 6.43
CA CYS A 65 -0.23 -8.15 6.52
C CYS A 65 0.02 -9.65 6.38
N MET A 66 -0.55 -10.43 7.28
CA MET A 66 -0.60 -11.89 7.15
C MET A 66 -1.74 -12.29 6.19
N PRO A 67 -1.65 -13.42 5.48
CA PRO A 67 -2.63 -13.79 4.45
C PRO A 67 -4.09 -13.85 4.92
N GLU A 68 -4.32 -14.23 6.17
CA GLU A 68 -5.66 -14.38 6.76
C GLU A 68 -6.24 -13.10 7.35
N GLU A 69 -5.44 -12.03 7.47
CA GLU A 69 -5.91 -10.76 8.06
C GLU A 69 -6.90 -10.05 7.13
N LYS A 70 -7.87 -9.41 7.74
CA LYS A 70 -8.93 -8.64 7.05
C LYS A 70 -8.99 -7.24 7.62
N ASN A 71 -9.50 -6.31 6.82
CA ASN A 71 -9.76 -4.94 7.24
C ASN A 71 -11.20 -4.53 6.91
N ASP A 72 -11.58 -3.33 7.31
CA ASP A 72 -12.91 -2.76 7.13
C ASP A 72 -13.03 -1.79 5.94
N ALA A 73 -11.98 -1.68 5.14
CA ALA A 73 -11.86 -0.66 4.09
C ALA A 73 -13.03 -0.66 3.10
N GLU A 74 -13.50 -1.85 2.69
CA GLU A 74 -14.62 -1.96 1.76
C GLU A 74 -15.92 -1.47 2.39
N ALA A 75 -16.20 -1.85 3.63
CA ALA A 75 -17.40 -1.39 4.36
C ALA A 75 -17.36 0.14 4.55
N TRP A 76 -16.20 0.67 4.90
CA TRP A 76 -15.98 2.11 5.00
C TRP A 76 -16.21 2.80 3.66
N LEU A 77 -15.66 2.26 2.56
CA LEU A 77 -15.84 2.84 1.22
C LEU A 77 -17.30 2.88 0.82
N GLN A 78 -18.06 1.79 1.03
CA GLN A 78 -19.48 1.74 0.72
C GLN A 78 -20.28 2.80 1.48
N GLU A 79 -19.90 3.12 2.71
CA GLU A 79 -20.53 4.20 3.47
C GLU A 79 -20.18 5.57 2.88
N GLN A 80 -18.92 5.81 2.49
CA GLN A 80 -18.53 7.08 1.84
C GLN A 80 -19.26 7.29 0.50
N LEU A 81 -19.45 6.24 -0.28
CA LEU A 81 -20.12 6.32 -1.58
C LEU A 81 -21.59 6.78 -1.48
N LYS A 82 -22.25 6.61 -0.33
CA LYS A 82 -23.61 7.13 -0.09
C LYS A 82 -23.68 8.64 -0.03
N SER A 83 -22.55 9.30 0.30
CA SER A 83 -22.47 10.75 0.52
C SER A 83 -21.83 11.53 -0.62
N VAL A 84 -21.36 10.86 -1.67
CA VAL A 84 -20.72 11.50 -2.84
C VAL A 84 -21.67 11.50 -4.05
N SER A 85 -21.40 12.37 -5.02
CA SER A 85 -22.18 12.36 -6.27
C SER A 85 -21.97 11.04 -7.04
N PRO A 86 -22.97 10.57 -7.82
CA PRO A 86 -22.84 9.35 -8.62
C PRO A 86 -21.64 9.35 -9.56
N GLU A 87 -21.27 10.51 -10.08
CA GLU A 87 -20.11 10.67 -10.97
C GLU A 87 -18.82 10.43 -10.21
N VAL A 88 -18.61 11.11 -9.10
CA VAL A 88 -17.43 10.91 -8.22
C VAL A 88 -17.36 9.46 -7.74
N GLY A 89 -18.50 8.87 -7.36
CA GLY A 89 -18.58 7.47 -6.95
C GLY A 89 -18.09 6.49 -8.02
N LYS A 90 -18.49 6.70 -9.29
CA LYS A 90 -18.00 5.88 -10.43
C LYS A 90 -16.48 5.98 -10.59
N TYR A 91 -15.91 7.18 -10.48
CA TYR A 91 -14.47 7.37 -10.55
C TYR A 91 -13.72 6.64 -9.43
N ILE A 92 -14.21 6.75 -8.19
CA ILE A 92 -13.63 6.06 -7.03
C ILE A 92 -13.64 4.55 -7.28
N VAL A 93 -14.79 3.98 -7.66
CA VAL A 93 -14.92 2.53 -7.92
C VAL A 93 -13.98 2.09 -9.04
N ARG A 94 -13.89 2.82 -10.14
CA ARG A 94 -12.95 2.52 -11.22
C ARG A 94 -11.51 2.51 -10.72
N SER A 95 -11.11 3.54 -9.96
CA SER A 95 -9.75 3.71 -9.43
C SER A 95 -9.38 2.68 -8.37
N THR A 96 -10.34 2.01 -7.73
CA THR A 96 -10.09 0.95 -6.75
C THR A 96 -10.08 -0.46 -7.35
N ASN A 97 -10.76 -0.66 -8.49
CA ASN A 97 -10.92 -2.00 -9.08
C ASN A 97 -9.59 -2.60 -9.55
N TYR A 98 -8.68 -1.80 -10.11
CA TYR A 98 -7.38 -2.33 -10.53
C TYR A 98 -6.57 -2.84 -9.34
N ALA A 99 -6.60 -2.12 -8.22
CA ALA A 99 -5.91 -2.52 -7.01
C ALA A 99 -6.45 -3.86 -6.47
N LYS A 100 -7.78 -4.03 -6.46
CA LYS A 100 -8.44 -5.28 -6.05
C LYS A 100 -8.03 -6.46 -6.94
N ARG A 101 -7.97 -6.26 -8.27
CA ARG A 101 -7.55 -7.31 -9.22
C ARG A 101 -6.08 -7.69 -9.00
N THR A 102 -5.19 -6.71 -8.89
CA THR A 102 -3.76 -6.94 -8.68
C THR A 102 -3.49 -7.59 -7.32
N GLU A 103 -4.25 -7.20 -6.30
CA GLU A 103 -4.21 -7.83 -4.98
C GLU A 103 -4.62 -9.31 -5.02
N ALA A 104 -5.68 -9.65 -5.73
CA ALA A 104 -6.13 -11.03 -5.87
C ALA A 104 -5.09 -11.91 -6.60
N GLU A 105 -4.40 -11.35 -7.60
CA GLU A 105 -3.30 -12.03 -8.30
C GLU A 105 -2.11 -12.28 -7.37
N LEU A 106 -1.69 -11.27 -6.59
CA LEU A 106 -0.63 -11.41 -5.59
C LEU A 106 -1.00 -12.47 -4.54
N GLN A 107 -2.23 -12.45 -4.04
CA GLN A 107 -2.73 -13.42 -3.07
C GLN A 107 -2.61 -14.85 -3.59
N THR A 108 -2.97 -15.09 -4.86
CA THR A 108 -2.81 -16.40 -5.49
C THR A 108 -1.35 -16.88 -5.51
N LEU A 109 -0.40 -15.98 -5.75
CA LEU A 109 1.03 -16.30 -5.69
C LEU A 109 1.49 -16.62 -4.27
N MET A 110 0.97 -15.91 -3.27
CA MET A 110 1.31 -16.10 -1.86
C MET A 110 0.76 -17.43 -1.30
N GLU A 111 -0.44 -17.85 -1.72
CA GLU A 111 -1.09 -19.10 -1.25
C GLU A 111 -0.24 -20.35 -1.47
N SER A 112 0.62 -20.34 -2.49
CA SER A 112 1.55 -21.43 -2.76
C SER A 112 2.79 -21.45 -1.84
N GLN A 113 2.98 -20.41 -1.01
CA GLN A 113 4.19 -20.23 -0.20
C GLN A 113 3.83 -20.19 1.30
N PRO A 114 4.21 -21.23 2.06
CA PRO A 114 4.05 -21.20 3.51
C PRO A 114 4.94 -20.11 4.13
N HIS A 115 4.48 -19.54 5.21
CA HIS A 115 5.19 -18.48 5.93
C HIS A 115 5.42 -17.20 5.09
N ALA A 116 4.46 -16.85 4.25
CA ALA A 116 4.44 -15.61 3.50
C ALA A 116 3.70 -14.51 4.26
N ALA A 117 4.17 -13.27 4.09
CA ALA A 117 3.44 -12.05 4.47
C ALA A 117 3.53 -11.03 3.33
N LYS A 118 2.68 -10.03 3.37
CA LYS A 118 2.68 -8.93 2.40
C LYS A 118 3.20 -7.66 3.03
N LEU A 119 4.07 -6.93 2.32
CA LEU A 119 4.28 -5.49 2.52
C LEU A 119 3.12 -4.78 1.83
N SER A 120 2.11 -4.42 2.61
CA SER A 120 0.85 -3.90 2.06
C SER A 120 0.91 -2.43 1.71
N PHE A 121 1.66 -1.63 2.48
CA PHE A 121 1.87 -0.22 2.17
C PHE A 121 3.25 0.24 2.64
N PHE A 122 3.95 0.98 1.76
CA PHE A 122 5.28 1.49 2.04
C PHE A 122 5.43 2.90 1.50
N PHE A 123 5.87 3.81 2.35
CA PHE A 123 5.95 5.22 2.04
C PHE A 123 7.09 5.87 2.83
N SER A 124 7.85 6.76 2.18
CA SER A 124 8.88 7.54 2.85
C SER A 124 9.11 8.87 2.14
N ARG A 125 9.23 9.94 2.92
CA ARG A 125 9.53 11.30 2.45
C ARG A 125 10.99 11.69 2.63
N LYS A 126 11.67 11.09 3.61
CA LYS A 126 13.06 11.40 3.93
C LYS A 126 14.00 10.25 3.57
N PRO A 127 15.17 10.54 2.97
CA PRO A 127 16.18 9.52 2.74
C PRO A 127 16.54 8.77 4.02
N GLY A 128 16.67 7.45 3.93
CA GLY A 128 17.01 6.56 5.04
C GLY A 128 15.84 6.15 5.94
N TYR A 129 14.78 6.95 6.08
CA TYR A 129 13.66 6.60 6.96
C TYR A 129 12.86 5.41 6.46
N GLY A 130 12.75 5.28 5.12
CA GLY A 130 12.11 4.11 4.52
C GLY A 130 12.84 2.81 4.87
N ALA A 131 14.16 2.79 4.75
CA ALA A 131 14.97 1.62 5.11
C ALA A 131 14.75 1.25 6.60
N LEU A 132 14.83 2.21 7.50
CA LEU A 132 14.66 1.97 8.94
C LEU A 132 13.29 1.39 9.31
N VAL A 133 12.21 1.95 8.76
CA VAL A 133 10.87 1.44 9.10
C VAL A 133 10.60 0.08 8.45
N LEU A 134 11.15 -0.17 7.25
CA LEU A 134 11.04 -1.47 6.58
C LEU A 134 11.86 -2.55 7.31
N GLU A 135 13.07 -2.25 7.74
CA GLU A 135 13.89 -3.16 8.56
C GLU A 135 13.17 -3.53 9.86
N HIS A 136 12.55 -2.54 10.53
CA HIS A 136 11.78 -2.80 11.74
C HIS A 136 10.59 -3.73 11.49
N LEU A 137 9.83 -3.53 10.40
CA LEU A 137 8.76 -4.43 9.99
C LEU A 137 9.29 -5.84 9.68
N VAL A 138 10.39 -5.94 8.93
CA VAL A 138 11.01 -7.24 8.58
C VAL A 138 11.41 -8.01 9.84
N GLU A 139 12.02 -7.35 10.83
CA GLU A 139 12.39 -8.01 12.08
C GLU A 139 11.15 -8.51 12.86
N LYS A 140 10.05 -7.76 12.84
CA LYS A 140 8.78 -8.21 13.43
C LYS A 140 8.21 -9.42 12.69
N LEU A 141 8.19 -9.39 11.37
CA LEU A 141 7.73 -10.52 10.56
C LEU A 141 8.58 -11.79 10.79
N LYS A 142 9.89 -11.66 10.93
CA LYS A 142 10.77 -12.79 11.29
C LYS A 142 10.43 -13.39 12.65
N GLN A 143 10.11 -12.55 13.65
CA GLN A 143 9.69 -13.00 14.97
C GLN A 143 8.36 -13.80 14.91
N GLU A 144 7.48 -13.50 13.95
CA GLU A 144 6.25 -14.24 13.64
C GLU A 144 6.50 -15.49 12.75
N GLY A 145 7.76 -15.80 12.42
CA GLY A 145 8.12 -16.96 11.63
C GLY A 145 7.94 -16.79 10.12
N VAL A 146 7.76 -15.58 9.64
CA VAL A 146 7.64 -15.26 8.22
C VAL A 146 9.00 -15.46 7.54
N LYS A 147 8.98 -16.11 6.37
CA LYS A 147 10.16 -16.38 5.55
C LYS A 147 10.17 -15.59 4.26
N TRP A 148 9.00 -15.23 3.76
CA TRP A 148 8.85 -14.56 2.48
C TRP A 148 8.00 -13.31 2.61
N LEU A 149 8.49 -12.19 2.09
CA LEU A 149 7.79 -10.93 2.02
C LEU A 149 7.42 -10.64 0.56
N TYR A 150 6.14 -10.43 0.30
CA TYR A 150 5.58 -10.14 -1.02
C TYR A 150 5.06 -8.71 -1.08
N LEU A 151 5.04 -8.14 -2.27
CA LEU A 151 4.36 -6.87 -2.54
C LEU A 151 3.98 -6.76 -4.01
N TRP A 152 3.06 -5.87 -4.31
CA TRP A 152 2.90 -5.30 -5.63
C TRP A 152 3.01 -3.77 -5.57
N THR A 153 3.37 -3.17 -6.70
CA THR A 153 3.46 -1.73 -6.90
C THR A 153 3.19 -1.42 -8.35
N ASP A 154 2.97 -0.17 -8.70
CA ASP A 154 2.69 0.25 -10.06
C ASP A 154 3.75 1.24 -10.62
N SER A 155 3.61 1.59 -11.91
CA SER A 155 4.55 2.45 -12.61
C SER A 155 4.55 3.91 -12.17
N TRP A 156 3.55 4.35 -11.38
CA TRP A 156 3.55 5.68 -10.76
C TRP A 156 4.41 5.75 -9.50
N CYS A 157 4.71 4.59 -8.92
CA CYS A 157 5.53 4.47 -7.72
C CYS A 157 7.02 4.27 -8.05
N ASN A 158 7.89 4.44 -7.07
CA ASN A 158 9.33 4.12 -7.21
C ASN A 158 9.57 2.61 -7.15
N TRP A 159 9.06 1.87 -8.15
CA TRP A 159 9.18 0.41 -8.20
C TRP A 159 10.64 -0.07 -8.33
N GLN A 160 11.54 0.75 -8.88
CA GLN A 160 12.98 0.44 -9.00
C GLN A 160 13.65 0.32 -7.62
N TYR A 161 13.06 0.86 -6.57
CA TYR A 161 13.54 0.67 -5.21
C TYR A 161 13.71 -0.81 -4.85
N TYR A 162 12.76 -1.65 -5.21
CA TYR A 162 12.69 -3.03 -4.77
C TYR A 162 13.81 -3.92 -5.31
N PRO A 163 14.13 -3.95 -6.61
CA PRO A 163 15.29 -4.72 -7.10
C PRO A 163 16.61 -4.29 -6.49
N HIS A 164 16.79 -3.01 -6.17
CA HIS A 164 18.00 -2.51 -5.50
C HIS A 164 18.10 -2.90 -4.02
N HIS A 165 17.03 -3.49 -3.47
CA HIS A 165 16.95 -3.94 -2.07
C HIS A 165 16.67 -5.44 -1.96
N ASP A 166 17.20 -6.23 -2.90
CA ASP A 166 17.14 -7.70 -2.95
C ASP A 166 15.72 -8.28 -3.08
N PHE A 167 14.78 -7.53 -3.63
CA PHE A 167 13.50 -8.09 -4.02
C PHE A 167 13.57 -8.64 -5.45
N GLU A 168 13.17 -9.89 -5.61
CA GLU A 168 13.02 -10.55 -6.91
C GLU A 168 11.69 -10.14 -7.55
N GLN A 169 11.70 -9.70 -8.81
CA GLN A 169 10.48 -9.47 -9.57
C GLN A 169 9.89 -10.80 -10.03
N ILE A 170 8.65 -11.09 -9.60
CA ILE A 170 7.96 -12.36 -9.87
C ILE A 170 6.75 -12.20 -10.79
N GLY A 171 6.35 -10.97 -11.10
CA GLY A 171 5.23 -10.69 -11.99
C GLY A 171 5.26 -9.26 -12.52
N LYS A 172 4.62 -9.06 -13.68
CA LYS A 172 4.38 -7.75 -14.29
C LYS A 172 3.17 -7.85 -15.20
N GLY A 173 2.27 -6.89 -15.12
CA GLY A 173 1.11 -6.81 -16.01
C GLY A 173 0.76 -5.38 -16.36
N ILE A 174 -0.05 -5.20 -17.40
CA ILE A 174 -0.53 -3.89 -17.84
C ILE A 174 -1.78 -3.52 -17.05
N LEU A 175 -1.90 -2.22 -16.75
CA LEU A 175 -3.10 -1.60 -16.18
C LEU A 175 -3.94 -0.98 -17.31
N PRO A 176 -4.86 -1.73 -17.92
CA PRO A 176 -5.59 -1.27 -19.11
C PRO A 176 -6.50 -0.08 -18.81
N GLU A 177 -6.91 0.10 -17.56
CA GLU A 177 -7.75 1.21 -17.12
C GLU A 177 -7.07 2.57 -17.28
N PHE A 178 -5.73 2.58 -17.29
CA PHE A 178 -4.89 3.78 -17.33
C PHE A 178 -3.99 3.85 -18.55
N SER A 179 -3.95 2.78 -19.37
CA SER A 179 -3.09 2.68 -20.56
C SER A 179 -3.87 3.06 -21.82
N ASP A 180 -3.17 3.68 -22.75
CA ASP A 180 -3.64 3.94 -24.12
C ASP A 180 -2.60 3.48 -25.17
N ASP A 181 -2.75 3.91 -26.40
CA ASP A 181 -1.83 3.53 -27.48
C ASP A 181 -0.45 4.19 -27.34
N ASN A 182 -0.36 5.33 -26.67
CA ASN A 182 0.86 6.12 -26.51
C ASN A 182 1.61 5.80 -25.22
N GLU A 183 0.87 5.50 -24.13
CA GLU A 183 1.45 5.30 -22.80
C GLU A 183 0.90 4.04 -22.14
N LYS A 184 1.80 3.19 -21.67
CA LYS A 184 1.44 1.94 -20.98
C LYS A 184 1.79 2.04 -19.50
N TYR A 185 0.76 1.94 -18.67
CA TYR A 185 0.90 1.80 -17.22
C TYR A 185 0.90 0.34 -16.84
N TYR A 186 1.72 -0.02 -15.86
CA TYR A 186 1.88 -1.42 -15.45
C TYR A 186 2.03 -1.54 -13.94
N TYR A 187 1.73 -2.73 -13.45
CA TYR A 187 2.09 -3.16 -12.10
C TYR A 187 3.25 -4.14 -12.15
N CYS A 188 4.00 -4.21 -11.06
CA CYS A 188 5.05 -5.19 -10.81
C CYS A 188 4.79 -5.89 -9.48
N MET A 189 5.08 -7.18 -9.43
CA MET A 189 5.03 -7.97 -8.22
C MET A 189 6.43 -8.42 -7.83
N PHE A 190 6.72 -8.34 -6.56
CA PHE A 190 8.03 -8.66 -6.00
C PHE A 190 7.90 -9.59 -4.81
N ARG A 191 8.97 -10.35 -4.56
CA ARG A 191 9.15 -11.08 -3.31
C ARG A 191 10.58 -10.94 -2.80
N LYS A 192 10.75 -11.12 -1.49
CA LYS A 192 12.06 -11.16 -0.84
C LYS A 192 12.07 -12.26 0.20
N GLN A 193 13.13 -13.07 0.24
CA GLN A 193 13.37 -13.97 1.35
C GLN A 193 13.90 -13.16 2.54
N ILE A 194 13.27 -13.31 3.70
CA ILE A 194 13.60 -12.55 4.91
C ILE A 194 13.97 -13.43 6.11
N GLY A 195 13.65 -14.73 6.05
CA GLY A 195 13.94 -15.70 7.09
C GLY A 195 14.58 -16.97 6.59
#